data_64d07e05ea68a764761498cb1771b0f3
#
_entry.id   64d07e05ea68a764761498cb1771b0f3
#
_cell.length_a   1.000
_cell.length_b   1.000
_cell.length_c   1.000
_cell.angle_alpha   90.00
_cell.angle_beta   90.00
_cell.angle_gamma   90.00
#
_symmetry.space_group_name_H-M   'P 1'
#
loop_
_entity.id
_entity.type
_entity.pdbx_description
1 polymer ?
#
loop_
_entity_poly.entity_id
_entity_poly.type
_entity_poly.pdbx_seq_one_letter_code
_entity_poly.pdbx_strand_id
1 'polypeptide(L)'
;MMWFATAAFALPCTARAQELRPYTIAGDAIPESLTGTPGDAVHGRALVLERTSTCILCHSGPFPEEKFQGDLAPSLAGAGSRWSAGQLRLRLVEASRLNPATIMPSYYRVDGLERVGAAWRGKPILTAEQIEDIVAYLATLRD
;
A
#
# COMPACT_ATOMS: atom_id res chain seq x y z
N MET A 1 -3.85 -51.83 32.18
CA MET A 1 -3.29 -50.48 31.95
C MET A 1 -3.45 -50.15 30.48
N MET A 2 -4.51 -49.42 30.08
CA MET A 2 -4.79 -49.05 28.69
C MET A 2 -4.22 -47.66 28.42
N TRP A 3 -3.33 -47.57 27.46
CA TRP A 3 -2.77 -46.27 27.01
C TRP A 3 -3.66 -45.76 25.88
N PHE A 4 -4.30 -44.60 26.10
CA PHE A 4 -4.99 -43.84 25.07
C PHE A 4 -3.97 -42.92 24.33
N ALA A 5 -3.67 -43.24 23.10
CA ALA A 5 -2.87 -42.36 22.25
C ALA A 5 -3.76 -41.24 21.69
N THR A 6 -3.55 -40.02 22.14
CA THR A 6 -4.22 -38.82 21.59
C THR A 6 -3.50 -38.41 20.31
N ALA A 7 -4.13 -38.63 19.16
CA ALA A 7 -3.65 -38.12 17.87
C ALA A 7 -3.97 -36.62 17.76
N ALA A 8 -2.94 -35.77 17.77
CA ALA A 8 -3.09 -34.35 17.49
C ALA A 8 -3.23 -34.13 15.95
N PHE A 9 -4.39 -33.72 15.52
CA PHE A 9 -4.62 -33.28 14.14
C PHE A 9 -4.04 -31.87 13.96
N ALA A 10 -2.91 -31.75 13.25
CA ALA A 10 -2.40 -30.49 12.79
C ALA A 10 -3.21 -30.03 11.56
N LEU A 11 -4.01 -28.98 11.70
CA LEU A 11 -4.69 -28.33 10.57
C LEU A 11 -3.64 -27.63 9.69
N PRO A 12 -3.63 -27.88 8.37
CA PRO A 12 -2.73 -27.17 7.47
C PRO A 12 -3.13 -25.69 7.43
N CYS A 13 -2.23 -24.81 7.87
CA CYS A 13 -2.34 -23.38 7.67
C CYS A 13 -2.09 -23.09 6.19
N THR A 14 -3.14 -23.09 5.37
CA THR A 14 -3.05 -22.66 3.97
C THR A 14 -2.87 -21.15 3.97
N ALA A 15 -1.65 -20.68 3.71
CA ALA A 15 -1.40 -19.28 3.37
C ALA A 15 -2.20 -18.97 2.10
N ARG A 16 -3.33 -18.28 2.25
CA ARG A 16 -4.09 -17.76 1.11
C ARG A 16 -3.20 -16.74 0.41
N ALA A 17 -2.93 -16.98 -0.87
CA ALA A 17 -2.41 -15.93 -1.74
C ALA A 17 -3.40 -14.76 -1.65
N GLN A 18 -2.88 -13.55 -1.42
CA GLN A 18 -3.73 -12.37 -1.31
C GLN A 18 -4.34 -12.08 -2.68
N GLU A 19 -5.64 -12.31 -2.80
CA GLU A 19 -6.38 -12.05 -4.02
C GLU A 19 -6.50 -10.55 -4.22
N LEU A 20 -6.07 -10.07 -5.41
CA LEU A 20 -6.23 -8.67 -5.78
C LEU A 20 -7.71 -8.34 -5.94
N ARG A 21 -8.15 -7.30 -5.24
CA ARG A 21 -9.51 -6.78 -5.42
C ARG A 21 -9.57 -5.96 -6.71
N PRO A 22 -10.61 -6.16 -7.54
CA PRO A 22 -10.78 -5.39 -8.76
C PRO A 22 -11.05 -3.91 -8.42
N TYR A 23 -10.61 -3.02 -9.29
CA TYR A 23 -10.87 -1.58 -9.18
C TYR A 23 -11.16 -0.98 -10.56
N THR A 24 -11.82 0.18 -10.56
CA THR A 24 -12.12 0.94 -11.79
C THR A 24 -11.43 2.30 -11.71
N ILE A 25 -10.71 2.64 -12.78
CA ILE A 25 -10.10 3.97 -12.92
C ILE A 25 -11.10 4.88 -13.65
N ALA A 26 -11.39 6.04 -13.05
CA ALA A 26 -12.21 7.09 -13.64
C ALA A 26 -11.38 8.39 -13.71
N GLY A 27 -10.97 8.75 -14.93
CA GLY A 27 -10.06 9.88 -15.13
C GLY A 27 -8.70 9.66 -14.45
N ASP A 28 -8.36 10.50 -13.50
CA ASP A 28 -7.11 10.47 -12.72
C ASP A 28 -7.29 9.89 -11.29
N ALA A 29 -8.34 9.10 -11.06
CA ALA A 29 -8.70 8.58 -9.75
C ALA A 29 -9.23 7.14 -9.81
N ILE A 30 -9.13 6.44 -8.66
CA ILE A 30 -9.93 5.26 -8.31
C ILE A 30 -10.92 5.72 -7.24
N PRO A 31 -12.19 6.06 -7.62
CA PRO A 31 -13.15 6.66 -6.71
C PRO A 31 -13.51 5.77 -5.51
N GLU A 32 -13.74 4.49 -5.79
CA GLU A 32 -14.17 3.53 -4.79
C GLU A 32 -13.00 2.97 -3.97
N SER A 33 -13.23 2.75 -2.69
CA SER A 33 -12.28 2.07 -1.82
C SER A 33 -12.06 0.63 -2.30
N LEU A 34 -10.79 0.17 -2.30
CA LEU A 34 -10.44 -1.21 -2.64
C LEU A 34 -11.07 -2.22 -1.66
N THR A 35 -11.32 -1.81 -0.42
CA THR A 35 -11.90 -2.66 0.63
C THR A 35 -13.40 -2.45 0.80
N GLY A 36 -13.97 -1.40 0.19
CA GLY A 36 -15.34 -0.96 0.42
C GLY A 36 -15.56 -0.23 1.76
N THR A 37 -14.50 -0.05 2.55
CA THR A 37 -14.51 0.65 3.85
C THR A 37 -13.38 1.68 3.91
N PRO A 38 -13.50 2.73 4.76
CA PRO A 38 -12.40 3.63 5.04
C PRO A 38 -11.22 2.90 5.70
N GLY A 39 -9.99 3.34 5.41
CA GLY A 39 -8.78 2.85 6.07
C GLY A 39 -8.54 3.50 7.44
N ASP A 40 -7.57 2.93 8.18
CA ASP A 40 -7.08 3.45 9.46
C ASP A 40 -5.89 4.41 9.23
N ALA A 41 -6.09 5.69 9.50
CA ALA A 41 -5.05 6.71 9.32
C ALA A 41 -3.86 6.54 10.27
N VAL A 42 -4.05 5.97 11.45
CA VAL A 42 -2.95 5.73 12.41
C VAL A 42 -2.05 4.61 11.90
N HIS A 43 -2.66 3.52 11.44
CA HIS A 43 -1.92 2.43 10.80
C HIS A 43 -1.29 2.89 9.47
N GLY A 44 -2.00 3.70 8.68
CA GLY A 44 -1.47 4.29 7.44
C GLY A 44 -0.21 5.13 7.65
N ARG A 45 -0.16 5.92 8.74
CA ARG A 45 1.05 6.64 9.11
C ARG A 45 2.23 5.69 9.42
N ALA A 46 1.99 4.65 10.19
CA ALA A 46 3.01 3.65 10.49
C ALA A 46 3.55 3.00 9.20
N LEU A 47 2.65 2.62 8.28
CA LEU A 47 3.02 2.05 6.98
C LEU A 47 3.87 2.99 6.13
N VAL A 48 3.58 4.30 6.11
CA VAL A 48 4.39 5.30 5.37
C VAL A 48 5.83 5.34 5.88
N LEU A 49 6.04 5.12 7.17
CA LEU A 49 7.36 5.11 7.81
C LEU A 49 8.08 3.77 7.71
N GLU A 50 7.38 2.70 7.35
CA GLU A 50 7.97 1.39 7.20
C GLU A 50 8.90 1.29 5.99
N ARG A 51 9.98 0.50 6.14
CA ARG A 51 10.94 0.25 5.05
C ARG A 51 10.33 -0.48 3.85
N THR A 52 9.31 -1.28 4.07
CA THR A 52 8.64 -2.07 3.00
C THR A 52 7.91 -1.16 2.02
N SER A 53 7.27 -0.10 2.52
CA SER A 53 6.55 0.87 1.68
C SER A 53 7.49 1.83 0.95
N THR A 54 8.71 2.05 1.49
CA THR A 54 9.77 2.91 0.92
C THR A 54 9.39 4.38 0.69
N CYS A 55 8.24 4.85 1.20
CA CYS A 55 7.72 6.19 0.92
C CYS A 55 8.72 7.30 1.30
N ILE A 56 9.23 7.27 2.53
CA ILE A 56 10.15 8.30 3.04
C ILE A 56 11.56 8.23 2.44
N LEU A 57 11.90 7.20 1.67
CA LEU A 57 13.16 7.17 0.93
C LEU A 57 13.15 8.15 -0.25
N CYS A 58 11.98 8.48 -0.76
CA CYS A 58 11.80 9.41 -1.88
C CYS A 58 11.07 10.69 -1.49
N HIS A 59 10.15 10.63 -0.53
CA HIS A 59 9.33 11.75 -0.09
C HIS A 59 9.76 12.29 1.27
N SER A 60 9.75 13.59 1.43
CA SER A 60 9.72 14.24 2.73
C SER A 60 8.27 14.38 3.22
N GLY A 61 8.09 14.70 4.52
CA GLY A 61 6.77 14.94 5.09
C GLY A 61 6.84 15.40 6.55
N PRO A 62 5.70 15.54 7.24
CA PRO A 62 5.63 15.98 8.62
C PRO A 62 6.03 14.86 9.60
N PHE A 63 7.24 14.36 9.48
CA PHE A 63 7.81 13.27 10.28
C PHE A 63 9.04 13.75 11.05
N PRO A 64 8.87 14.53 12.14
CA PRO A 64 9.99 15.12 12.87
C PRO A 64 10.92 14.09 13.52
N GLU A 65 10.44 12.87 13.77
CA GLU A 65 11.23 11.75 14.26
C GLU A 65 12.17 11.14 13.21
N GLU A 66 11.84 11.33 11.91
CA GLU A 66 12.64 10.80 10.80
C GLU A 66 13.64 11.85 10.32
N LYS A 67 14.90 11.68 10.71
CA LYS A 67 15.97 12.64 10.39
C LYS A 67 16.39 12.62 8.92
N PHE A 68 16.21 11.48 8.24
CA PHE A 68 16.66 11.26 6.87
C PHE A 68 15.45 10.94 5.98
N GLN A 69 14.88 12.01 5.42
CA GLN A 69 13.78 11.92 4.48
C GLN A 69 14.26 12.24 3.07
N GLY A 70 13.68 11.56 2.07
CA GLY A 70 14.04 11.78 0.67
C GLY A 70 13.52 13.09 0.11
N ASP A 71 14.15 13.53 -0.97
CA ASP A 71 13.82 14.75 -1.73
C ASP A 71 13.65 14.48 -3.24
N LEU A 72 13.61 13.20 -3.62
CA LEU A 72 13.44 12.77 -5.03
C LEU A 72 12.00 12.97 -5.52
N ALA A 73 11.05 13.09 -4.61
CA ALA A 73 9.63 13.21 -4.91
C ALA A 73 8.99 14.34 -4.08
N PRO A 74 7.82 14.88 -4.50
CA PRO A 74 7.14 15.95 -3.78
C PRO A 74 6.88 15.59 -2.32
N SER A 75 6.96 16.61 -1.42
CA SER A 75 6.62 16.43 -0.01
C SER A 75 5.21 15.88 0.16
N LEU A 76 5.03 14.98 1.13
CA LEU A 76 3.72 14.45 1.54
C LEU A 76 2.93 15.48 2.37
N ALA A 77 3.58 16.51 2.93
CA ALA A 77 2.87 17.63 3.59
C ALA A 77 1.85 18.23 2.61
N GLY A 78 0.63 18.51 3.07
CA GLY A 78 -0.45 19.04 2.26
C GLY A 78 -1.01 18.08 1.19
N ALA A 79 -0.68 16.78 1.21
CA ALA A 79 -1.17 15.83 0.22
C ALA A 79 -2.70 15.77 0.17
N GLY A 80 -3.36 15.84 1.31
CA GLY A 80 -4.82 15.84 1.42
C GLY A 80 -5.49 17.14 0.97
N SER A 81 -4.73 18.25 0.86
CA SER A 81 -5.20 19.49 0.25
C SER A 81 -5.08 19.47 -1.27
N ARG A 82 -4.05 18.79 -1.80
CA ARG A 82 -3.78 18.72 -3.25
C ARG A 82 -4.57 17.65 -3.98
N TRP A 83 -4.91 16.55 -3.31
CA TRP A 83 -5.48 15.37 -3.96
C TRP A 83 -6.66 14.81 -3.19
N SER A 84 -7.69 14.37 -3.91
CA SER A 84 -8.78 13.57 -3.34
C SER A 84 -8.30 12.17 -2.95
N ALA A 85 -9.03 11.47 -2.09
CA ALA A 85 -8.73 10.08 -1.71
C ALA A 85 -8.61 9.15 -2.94
N GLY A 86 -9.48 9.31 -3.94
CA GLY A 86 -9.41 8.53 -5.18
C GLY A 86 -8.16 8.81 -6.01
N GLN A 87 -7.70 10.05 -6.05
CA GLN A 87 -6.46 10.44 -6.73
C GLN A 87 -5.23 9.93 -5.98
N LEU A 88 -5.23 9.96 -4.64
CA LEU A 88 -4.17 9.37 -3.82
C LEU A 88 -4.13 7.85 -4.02
N ARG A 89 -5.29 7.20 -4.06
CA ARG A 89 -5.41 5.76 -4.29
C ARG A 89 -4.80 5.35 -5.62
N LEU A 90 -5.11 6.04 -6.72
CA LEU A 90 -4.53 5.71 -8.03
C LEU A 90 -3.00 5.87 -8.04
N ARG A 91 -2.46 6.87 -7.34
CA ARG A 91 -1.00 7.06 -7.22
C ARG A 91 -0.33 5.89 -6.51
N LEU A 92 -0.96 5.33 -5.49
CA LEU A 92 -0.44 4.15 -4.78
C LEU A 92 -0.63 2.87 -5.58
N VAL A 93 -1.79 2.68 -6.17
CA VAL A 93 -2.13 1.47 -6.93
C VAL A 93 -1.27 1.36 -8.18
N GLU A 94 -1.25 2.41 -9.01
CA GLU A 94 -0.56 2.38 -10.30
C GLU A 94 -0.16 3.80 -10.76
N ALA A 95 0.88 4.37 -10.14
CA ALA A 95 1.36 5.72 -10.46
C ALA A 95 1.72 5.91 -11.94
N SER A 96 2.16 4.85 -12.62
CA SER A 96 2.51 4.87 -14.05
C SER A 96 1.34 5.21 -14.98
N ARG A 97 0.10 5.06 -14.53
CA ARG A 97 -1.10 5.49 -15.29
C ARG A 97 -1.19 7.01 -15.39
N LEU A 98 -0.68 7.72 -14.41
CA LEU A 98 -0.66 9.19 -14.39
C LEU A 98 0.61 9.76 -15.02
N ASN A 99 1.74 9.07 -14.79
CA ASN A 99 3.02 9.43 -15.37
C ASN A 99 3.81 8.16 -15.75
N PRO A 100 3.85 7.78 -17.02
CA PRO A 100 4.58 6.58 -17.46
C PRO A 100 6.09 6.61 -17.16
N ALA A 101 6.67 7.79 -16.97
CA ALA A 101 8.10 7.94 -16.63
C ALA A 101 8.37 7.96 -15.11
N THR A 102 7.35 7.72 -14.28
CA THR A 102 7.53 7.75 -12.81
C THR A 102 8.43 6.62 -12.33
N ILE A 103 9.26 6.94 -11.32
CA ILE A 103 10.01 5.95 -10.56
C ILE A 103 9.24 5.42 -9.34
N MET A 104 8.07 6.02 -9.02
CA MET A 104 7.24 5.56 -7.92
C MET A 104 6.69 4.17 -8.24
N PRO A 105 6.88 3.17 -7.37
CA PRO A 105 6.36 1.82 -7.59
C PRO A 105 4.84 1.80 -7.71
N SER A 106 4.33 0.86 -8.52
CA SER A 106 2.91 0.48 -8.49
C SER A 106 2.71 -0.55 -7.38
N TYR A 107 2.23 -0.13 -6.22
CA TYR A 107 2.21 -0.94 -5.01
C TYR A 107 1.20 -2.09 -5.04
N TYR A 108 0.20 -2.01 -5.94
CA TYR A 108 -0.89 -3.00 -6.01
C TYR A 108 -0.92 -3.81 -7.31
N ARG A 109 -0.08 -3.48 -8.25
CA ARG A 109 0.03 -4.17 -9.54
C ARG A 109 0.91 -5.41 -9.42
N VAL A 110 0.52 -6.52 -10.09
CA VAL A 110 1.28 -7.79 -10.09
C VAL A 110 1.63 -8.28 -11.49
N ASP A 111 0.99 -7.75 -12.53
CA ASP A 111 1.16 -8.10 -13.93
C ASP A 111 1.97 -7.03 -14.69
N GLY A 112 2.55 -7.43 -15.82
CA GLY A 112 3.36 -6.55 -16.66
C GLY A 112 4.60 -5.98 -15.95
N LEU A 113 5.11 -6.66 -14.91
CA LEU A 113 6.31 -6.30 -14.19
C LEU A 113 7.48 -7.15 -14.65
N GLU A 114 8.65 -6.52 -14.84
CA GLU A 114 9.88 -7.19 -15.19
C GLU A 114 10.80 -7.36 -13.99
N ARG A 115 11.62 -8.41 -14.01
CA ARG A 115 12.70 -8.67 -13.03
C ARG A 115 12.21 -8.74 -11.58
N VAL A 116 10.99 -9.23 -11.36
CA VAL A 116 10.41 -9.41 -10.03
C VAL A 116 11.11 -10.56 -9.30
N GLY A 117 11.60 -10.30 -8.09
CA GLY A 117 12.19 -11.31 -7.22
C GLY A 117 11.20 -12.46 -6.94
N ALA A 118 11.72 -13.70 -6.83
CA ALA A 118 10.88 -14.90 -6.70
C ALA A 118 9.87 -14.82 -5.55
N ALA A 119 10.23 -14.21 -4.43
CA ALA A 119 9.35 -14.06 -3.26
C ALA A 119 8.14 -13.12 -3.49
N TRP A 120 8.21 -12.26 -4.53
CA TRP A 120 7.22 -11.22 -4.83
C TRP A 120 6.38 -11.50 -6.08
N ARG A 121 6.68 -12.58 -6.81
CA ARG A 121 5.92 -12.93 -8.01
C ARG A 121 4.45 -13.17 -7.69
N GLY A 122 3.56 -12.47 -8.42
CA GLY A 122 2.12 -12.55 -8.22
C GLY A 122 1.60 -11.97 -6.90
N LYS A 123 2.44 -11.20 -6.18
CA LYS A 123 2.05 -10.54 -4.93
C LYS A 123 2.19 -9.03 -5.07
N PRO A 124 1.22 -8.24 -4.62
CA PRO A 124 1.36 -6.80 -4.52
C PRO A 124 2.38 -6.45 -3.41
N ILE A 125 2.98 -5.26 -3.50
CA ILE A 125 3.86 -4.73 -2.44
C ILE A 125 3.04 -4.41 -1.19
N LEU A 126 1.84 -3.83 -1.38
CA LEU A 126 0.89 -3.50 -0.33
C LEU A 126 -0.45 -4.18 -0.57
N THR A 127 -1.13 -4.54 0.52
CA THR A 127 -2.49 -5.08 0.46
C THR A 127 -3.52 -4.01 0.14
N ALA A 128 -4.75 -4.39 -0.20
CA ALA A 128 -5.86 -3.44 -0.38
C ALA A 128 -6.09 -2.62 0.90
N GLU A 129 -6.06 -3.27 2.05
CA GLU A 129 -6.22 -2.67 3.37
C GLU A 129 -5.10 -1.65 3.64
N GLN A 130 -3.85 -2.02 3.40
CA GLN A 130 -2.69 -1.13 3.57
C GLN A 130 -2.75 0.09 2.64
N ILE A 131 -3.22 -0.09 1.40
CA ILE A 131 -3.45 1.04 0.48
C ILE A 131 -4.49 2.00 1.07
N GLU A 132 -5.63 1.47 1.56
CA GLU A 132 -6.69 2.33 2.13
C GLU A 132 -6.22 3.04 3.41
N ASP A 133 -5.44 2.37 4.26
CA ASP A 133 -4.86 2.97 5.46
C ASP A 133 -3.92 4.13 5.12
N ILE A 134 -3.03 3.95 4.14
CA ILE A 134 -2.15 5.01 3.66
C ILE A 134 -2.95 6.15 3.02
N VAL A 135 -3.99 5.86 2.22
CA VAL A 135 -4.88 6.88 1.65
C VAL A 135 -5.57 7.67 2.75
N ALA A 136 -6.10 6.99 3.77
CA ALA A 136 -6.74 7.64 4.91
C ALA A 136 -5.77 8.59 5.64
N TYR A 137 -4.53 8.15 5.88
CA TYR A 137 -3.50 9.01 6.48
C TYR A 137 -3.15 10.20 5.60
N LEU A 138 -2.81 9.99 4.32
CA LEU A 138 -2.41 11.07 3.42
C LEU A 138 -3.52 12.11 3.25
N ALA A 139 -4.78 11.71 3.29
CA ALA A 139 -5.93 12.62 3.23
C ALA A 139 -6.05 13.53 4.48
N THR A 140 -5.42 13.16 5.61
CA THR A 140 -5.35 14.02 6.81
C THR A 140 -4.29 15.10 6.70
N LEU A 141 -3.29 14.96 5.81
CA LEU A 141 -2.20 15.90 5.66
C LEU A 141 -2.67 17.14 4.89
N ARG A 142 -3.27 18.07 5.61
CA ARG A 142 -3.78 19.35 5.11
C ARG A 142 -2.94 20.49 5.66
N ASP A 143 -2.79 21.52 4.83
CA ASP A 143 -2.15 22.79 5.23
C ASP A 143 -3.10 23.60 6.10
#